data_ef6fcf603bd874d43a07177479a19fee
#
_entry.id   ef6fcf603bd874d43a07177479a19fee
#
_cell.length_a   1.000
_cell.length_b   1.000
_cell.length_c   1.000
_cell.angle_alpha   90.00
_cell.angle_beta   90.00
_cell.angle_gamma   90.00
#
_symmetry.space_group_name_H-M   'P 1'
#
loop_
_entity.id
_entity.type
_entity.pdbx_description
1 polymer ?
#
loop_
_entity_poly.entity_id
_entity_poly.type
_entity_poly.pdbx_seq_one_letter_code
_entity_poly.pdbx_strand_id
1 'polypeptide(L)'
;MNTRPVFHGSDIEKICEYYHLKKEDITNFGANVNPLGLSDSVKKALALRLDVLSSYPDREYTSLRNVLSAYCRIPADFILPGNGSSELISLLIDARTPKHTLILGPTYSEYSRELSFSGTTQEYYHLKEELDFALDVDDLCTVLDKGGYDFLILCNPNNPTSSAILHDDMERLLTFCTKKNVFVMVDETYVEFAPDMDDVTAVPFTQRFTNLCVLRGVSKFFAAPGMRLGYAVTGNQDFLRRMKEKQIPWSLNSIGAFAGELLFQDNGYIDRTRQLILSERRRMFDALSQLASYKVFQPYANFLLLKILKEGKTAFDVFETCIKNGLMIRDCSSFQCLDGEFIRFCIMLPEDNSRLLEVLEKL
;
A
#
# COMPACT_ATOMS: atom_id res chain seq x y z
N MET A 1 -33.49 -8.66 8.14
CA MET A 1 -32.59 -8.57 6.97
C MET A 1 -31.23 -8.99 7.43
N ASN A 2 -30.71 -10.15 6.99
CA ASN A 2 -29.33 -10.53 7.29
C ASN A 2 -28.42 -9.62 6.46
N THR A 3 -27.89 -8.58 7.06
CA THR A 3 -26.87 -7.74 6.43
C THR A 3 -25.62 -8.61 6.26
N ARG A 4 -25.16 -8.75 5.00
CA ARG A 4 -23.91 -9.46 4.70
C ARG A 4 -22.77 -8.87 5.55
N PRO A 5 -21.95 -9.69 6.21
CA PRO A 5 -20.82 -9.14 6.98
C PRO A 5 -19.80 -8.54 6.02
N VAL A 6 -19.25 -7.37 6.39
CA VAL A 6 -18.16 -6.73 5.68
C VAL A 6 -16.87 -6.96 6.49
N PHE A 7 -15.88 -7.61 5.87
CA PHE A 7 -14.59 -7.87 6.50
C PHE A 7 -13.47 -7.06 5.84
N HIS A 8 -12.57 -6.53 6.64
CA HIS A 8 -11.31 -6.00 6.13
C HIS A 8 -10.30 -7.14 5.87
N GLY A 9 -9.33 -6.96 4.96
CA GLY A 9 -8.34 -8.00 4.63
C GLY A 9 -7.45 -8.46 5.80
N SER A 10 -7.47 -7.75 6.93
CA SER A 10 -6.77 -8.11 8.17
C SER A 10 -7.68 -8.62 9.29
N ASP A 11 -8.99 -8.75 9.06
CA ASP A 11 -9.99 -9.12 10.10
C ASP A 11 -10.05 -10.64 10.35
N ILE A 12 -8.90 -11.32 10.41
CA ILE A 12 -8.84 -12.79 10.51
C ILE A 12 -9.54 -13.29 11.77
N GLU A 13 -9.45 -12.58 12.89
CA GLU A 13 -10.10 -12.95 14.15
C GLU A 13 -11.64 -12.95 14.01
N LYS A 14 -12.21 -11.91 13.43
CA LYS A 14 -13.66 -11.80 13.18
C LYS A 14 -14.17 -12.87 12.20
N ILE A 15 -13.35 -13.20 11.19
CA ILE A 15 -13.66 -14.24 10.20
C ILE A 15 -13.63 -15.62 10.88
N CYS A 16 -12.62 -15.90 11.69
CA CYS A 16 -12.53 -17.14 12.47
C CYS A 16 -13.77 -17.33 13.37
N GLU A 17 -14.18 -16.27 14.05
CA GLU A 17 -15.36 -16.29 14.91
C GLU A 17 -16.64 -16.52 14.08
N TYR A 18 -16.82 -15.79 12.99
CA TYR A 18 -18.05 -15.87 12.16
C TYR A 18 -18.22 -17.22 11.46
N TYR A 19 -17.12 -17.80 10.92
CA TYR A 19 -17.15 -19.09 10.20
C TYR A 19 -16.79 -20.28 11.05
N HIS A 20 -16.52 -20.10 12.35
CA HIS A 20 -16.08 -21.16 13.29
C HIS A 20 -14.83 -21.91 12.82
N LEU A 21 -13.86 -21.14 12.26
CA LEU A 21 -12.60 -21.67 11.76
C LEU A 21 -11.46 -21.40 12.76
N LYS A 22 -10.41 -22.21 12.70
CA LYS A 22 -9.18 -21.93 13.44
C LYS A 22 -8.23 -21.09 12.58
N LYS A 23 -7.53 -20.16 13.22
CA LYS A 23 -6.61 -19.24 12.55
C LYS A 23 -5.48 -19.96 11.81
N GLU A 24 -4.98 -21.06 12.38
CA GLU A 24 -3.95 -21.91 11.80
C GLU A 24 -4.38 -22.63 10.52
N ASP A 25 -5.67 -22.79 10.28
CA ASP A 25 -6.22 -23.45 9.10
C ASP A 25 -6.49 -22.48 7.94
N ILE A 26 -6.18 -21.17 8.13
CA ILE A 26 -6.47 -20.13 7.15
C ILE A 26 -5.19 -19.56 6.55
N THR A 27 -5.05 -19.67 5.22
CA THR A 27 -4.08 -18.89 4.44
C THR A 27 -4.68 -17.52 4.11
N ASN A 28 -4.04 -16.45 4.60
CA ASN A 28 -4.56 -15.09 4.47
C ASN A 28 -4.03 -14.38 3.22
N PHE A 29 -4.79 -14.45 2.13
CA PHE A 29 -4.56 -13.72 0.88
C PHE A 29 -5.07 -12.27 0.91
N GLY A 30 -5.81 -11.86 1.93
CA GLY A 30 -6.44 -10.53 2.02
C GLY A 30 -5.51 -9.44 2.55
N ALA A 31 -4.46 -9.81 3.30
CA ALA A 31 -3.60 -8.87 4.02
C ALA A 31 -2.51 -8.19 3.16
N ASN A 32 -2.21 -8.72 1.97
CA ASN A 32 -1.17 -8.25 1.05
C ASN A 32 0.23 -8.24 1.68
N VAL A 33 0.53 -9.15 2.57
CA VAL A 33 1.84 -9.28 3.23
C VAL A 33 2.69 -10.30 2.49
N ASN A 34 4.00 -10.05 2.38
CA ASN A 34 4.97 -10.97 1.77
C ASN A 34 4.92 -12.34 2.48
N PRO A 35 4.70 -13.45 1.73
CA PRO A 35 4.57 -14.78 2.31
C PRO A 35 5.87 -15.36 2.88
N LEU A 36 7.04 -14.81 2.56
CA LEU A 36 8.30 -15.25 3.15
C LEU A 36 8.41 -14.92 4.66
N GLY A 37 7.50 -14.07 5.17
CA GLY A 37 7.57 -13.61 6.55
C GLY A 37 8.77 -12.69 6.79
N LEU A 38 9.00 -12.32 8.05
CA LEU A 38 10.14 -11.50 8.43
C LEU A 38 11.46 -12.22 8.13
N SER A 39 12.45 -11.48 7.61
CA SER A 39 13.80 -12.02 7.33
C SER A 39 14.40 -12.76 8.52
N ASP A 40 15.00 -13.92 8.26
CA ASP A 40 15.63 -14.74 9.32
C ASP A 40 16.87 -14.08 9.92
N SER A 41 17.61 -13.29 9.13
CA SER A 41 18.74 -12.48 9.64
C SER A 41 18.27 -11.46 10.65
N VAL A 42 17.15 -10.77 10.35
CA VAL A 42 16.54 -9.77 11.24
C VAL A 42 15.95 -10.43 12.49
N LYS A 43 15.27 -11.58 12.37
CA LYS A 43 14.76 -12.35 13.52
C LYS A 43 15.89 -12.71 14.49
N LYS A 44 17.01 -13.24 13.96
CA LYS A 44 18.18 -13.60 14.77
C LYS A 44 18.80 -12.38 15.46
N ALA A 45 18.98 -11.29 14.73
CA ALA A 45 19.53 -10.05 15.28
C ALA A 45 18.63 -9.47 16.39
N LEU A 46 17.33 -9.45 16.20
CA LEU A 46 16.36 -9.02 17.21
C LEU A 46 16.41 -9.87 18.48
N ALA A 47 16.49 -11.20 18.32
CA ALA A 47 16.58 -12.11 19.48
C ALA A 47 17.82 -11.85 20.34
N LEU A 48 18.94 -11.39 19.73
CA LEU A 48 20.19 -11.07 20.39
C LEU A 48 20.24 -9.64 20.96
N ARG A 49 19.32 -8.77 20.56
CA ARG A 49 19.36 -7.34 20.87
C ARG A 49 18.06 -6.81 21.50
N LEU A 50 17.42 -7.65 22.32
CA LEU A 50 16.26 -7.20 23.12
C LEU A 50 16.62 -6.12 24.16
N ASP A 51 17.91 -5.94 24.45
CA ASP A 51 18.45 -4.86 25.27
C ASP A 51 18.05 -3.44 24.76
N VAL A 52 17.82 -3.29 23.45
CA VAL A 52 17.35 -2.01 22.85
C VAL A 52 16.02 -1.50 23.45
N LEU A 53 15.25 -2.40 24.07
CA LEU A 53 14.00 -2.05 24.76
C LEU A 53 14.22 -1.30 26.10
N SER A 54 15.42 -1.36 26.64
CA SER A 54 15.73 -0.76 27.95
C SER A 54 16.07 0.73 27.87
N SER A 55 16.11 1.30 26.66
CA SER A 55 16.42 2.71 26.43
C SER A 55 15.54 3.34 25.34
N TYR A 56 15.35 4.64 25.41
CA TYR A 56 14.75 5.38 24.29
C TYR A 56 15.65 5.28 23.06
N PRO A 57 15.07 5.19 21.84
CA PRO A 57 15.86 5.30 20.62
C PRO A 57 16.44 6.72 20.47
N ASP A 58 17.44 6.86 19.58
CA ASP A 58 17.89 8.18 19.15
C ASP A 58 16.70 9.01 18.66
N ARG A 59 16.52 10.20 19.24
CA ARG A 59 15.39 11.09 18.94
C ARG A 59 15.29 11.46 17.46
N GLU A 60 16.44 11.57 16.77
CA GLU A 60 16.51 11.91 15.35
C GLU A 60 16.55 10.67 14.44
N TYR A 61 16.59 9.46 15.03
CA TYR A 61 16.72 8.20 14.28
C TYR A 61 17.86 8.25 13.25
N THR A 62 19.00 8.82 13.62
CA THR A 62 20.11 9.15 12.70
C THR A 62 20.61 7.95 11.92
N SER A 63 20.84 6.80 12.59
CA SER A 63 21.29 5.57 11.94
C SER A 63 20.25 5.07 10.93
N LEU A 64 18.99 4.97 11.35
CA LEU A 64 17.88 4.55 10.46
C LEU A 64 17.74 5.49 9.25
N ARG A 65 17.79 6.81 9.44
CA ARG A 65 17.71 7.79 8.34
C ARG A 65 18.86 7.65 7.36
N ASN A 66 20.07 7.37 7.82
CA ASN A 66 21.22 7.11 6.95
C ASN A 66 21.03 5.83 6.11
N VAL A 67 20.50 4.77 6.70
CA VAL A 67 20.19 3.53 5.98
C VAL A 67 19.09 3.76 4.95
N LEU A 68 18.02 4.45 5.32
CA LEU A 68 16.93 4.82 4.41
C LEU A 68 17.41 5.74 3.28
N SER A 69 18.30 6.68 3.58
CA SER A 69 18.95 7.57 2.59
C SER A 69 19.69 6.76 1.53
N ALA A 70 20.49 5.78 1.94
CA ALA A 70 21.20 4.89 1.03
C ALA A 70 20.23 4.03 0.20
N TYR A 71 19.19 3.47 0.83
CA TYR A 71 18.18 2.65 0.18
C TYR A 71 17.36 3.42 -0.86
N CYS A 72 16.95 4.64 -0.53
CA CYS A 72 16.15 5.51 -1.39
C CYS A 72 16.99 6.36 -2.35
N ARG A 73 18.32 6.43 -2.20
CA ARG A 73 19.25 7.26 -2.98
C ARG A 73 18.92 8.76 -2.92
N ILE A 74 18.58 9.25 -1.72
CA ILE A 74 18.21 10.66 -1.44
C ILE A 74 18.89 11.16 -0.16
N PRO A 75 18.98 12.47 0.08
CA PRO A 75 19.53 13.03 1.32
C PRO A 75 18.77 12.54 2.57
N ALA A 76 19.49 12.24 3.65
CA ALA A 76 18.90 11.76 4.90
C ALA A 76 18.02 12.81 5.61
N ASP A 77 18.25 14.10 5.35
CA ASP A 77 17.43 15.20 5.85
C ASP A 77 16.07 15.36 5.14
N PHE A 78 15.83 14.60 4.04
CA PHE A 78 14.52 14.50 3.40
C PHE A 78 13.60 13.48 4.08
N ILE A 79 14.12 12.70 5.02
CA ILE A 79 13.44 11.52 5.57
C ILE A 79 12.94 11.78 6.99
N LEU A 80 11.67 11.45 7.24
CA LEU A 80 11.04 11.43 8.55
C LEU A 80 10.51 10.02 8.85
N PRO A 81 11.17 9.24 9.71
CA PRO A 81 10.63 7.98 10.22
C PRO A 81 9.41 8.19 11.13
N GLY A 82 8.47 7.23 11.13
CA GLY A 82 7.27 7.27 11.95
C GLY A 82 6.73 5.89 12.28
N ASN A 83 5.71 5.85 13.12
CA ASN A 83 5.08 4.65 13.65
C ASN A 83 4.11 4.01 12.63
N GLY A 84 4.65 3.61 11.48
CA GLY A 84 3.93 3.09 10.32
C GLY A 84 3.36 4.20 9.43
N SER A 85 2.93 3.81 8.23
CA SER A 85 2.34 4.76 7.26
C SER A 85 1.06 5.44 7.78
N SER A 86 0.28 4.77 8.63
CA SER A 86 -0.96 5.35 9.17
C SER A 86 -0.70 6.60 10.03
N GLU A 87 0.31 6.59 10.91
CA GLU A 87 0.71 7.80 11.65
C GLU A 87 1.16 8.89 10.68
N LEU A 88 1.95 8.53 9.67
CA LEU A 88 2.49 9.49 8.72
C LEU A 88 1.42 10.12 7.82
N ILE A 89 0.38 9.36 7.44
CA ILE A 89 -0.79 9.88 6.72
C ILE A 89 -1.49 10.96 7.56
N SER A 90 -1.82 10.61 8.82
CA SER A 90 -2.47 11.53 9.75
C SER A 90 -1.63 12.78 9.98
N LEU A 91 -0.34 12.60 10.25
CA LEU A 91 0.62 13.66 10.50
C LEU A 91 0.79 14.60 9.29
N LEU A 92 0.83 14.03 8.07
CA LEU A 92 0.93 14.79 6.84
C LEU A 92 -0.32 15.65 6.61
N ILE A 93 -1.51 15.06 6.74
CA ILE A 93 -2.79 15.77 6.60
C ILE A 93 -2.88 16.91 7.63
N ASP A 94 -2.52 16.64 8.88
CA ASP A 94 -2.54 17.62 9.94
C ASP A 94 -1.50 18.76 9.74
N ALA A 95 -0.32 18.44 9.21
CA ALA A 95 0.71 19.44 8.88
C ALA A 95 0.36 20.25 7.62
N ARG A 96 -0.38 19.64 6.67
CA ARG A 96 -0.80 20.31 5.41
C ARG A 96 -2.03 21.19 5.62
N THR A 97 -2.95 20.79 6.50
CA THR A 97 -4.25 21.45 6.72
C THR A 97 -5.00 21.74 5.41
N PRO A 98 -5.29 20.71 4.59
CA PRO A 98 -5.89 20.92 3.27
C PRO A 98 -7.31 21.46 3.40
N LYS A 99 -7.75 22.24 2.41
CA LYS A 99 -9.11 22.77 2.34
C LYS A 99 -9.98 21.96 1.40
N HIS A 100 -9.45 21.58 0.26
CA HIS A 100 -10.17 20.81 -0.75
C HIS A 100 -9.25 19.73 -1.33
N THR A 101 -9.55 18.47 -1.01
CA THR A 101 -8.72 17.32 -1.35
C THR A 101 -9.37 16.49 -2.44
N LEU A 102 -8.57 16.10 -3.44
CA LEU A 102 -8.94 15.09 -4.43
C LEU A 102 -8.22 13.78 -4.10
N ILE A 103 -8.96 12.67 -4.04
CA ILE A 103 -8.44 11.32 -3.81
C ILE A 103 -8.58 10.51 -5.08
N LEU A 104 -7.51 9.87 -5.54
CA LEU A 104 -7.56 8.94 -6.67
C LEU A 104 -8.23 7.63 -6.22
N GLY A 105 -9.42 7.33 -6.73
CA GLY A 105 -10.21 6.16 -6.33
C GLY A 105 -10.53 5.23 -7.50
N PRO A 106 -10.82 3.93 -7.24
CA PRO A 106 -10.91 3.31 -5.91
C PRO A 106 -9.55 3.21 -5.23
N THR A 107 -9.51 3.38 -3.90
CA THR A 107 -8.25 3.31 -3.15
C THR A 107 -8.46 2.94 -1.67
N TYR A 108 -7.38 3.01 -0.88
CA TYR A 108 -7.38 2.69 0.53
C TYR A 108 -8.25 3.67 1.35
N SER A 109 -9.20 3.15 2.11
CA SER A 109 -10.22 3.93 2.81
C SER A 109 -9.69 4.84 3.93
N GLU A 110 -8.50 4.55 4.48
CA GLU A 110 -7.94 5.36 5.57
C GLU A 110 -7.60 6.79 5.15
N TYR A 111 -7.36 7.05 3.87
CA TYR A 111 -7.16 8.44 3.42
C TYR A 111 -8.41 9.29 3.67
N SER A 112 -9.56 8.80 3.21
CA SER A 112 -10.84 9.49 3.43
C SER A 112 -11.20 9.56 4.91
N ARG A 113 -10.92 8.50 5.67
CA ARG A 113 -11.14 8.49 7.11
C ARG A 113 -10.31 9.56 7.82
N GLU A 114 -9.00 9.65 7.57
CA GLU A 114 -8.12 10.65 8.19
C GLU A 114 -8.51 12.08 7.77
N LEU A 115 -8.87 12.29 6.51
CA LEU A 115 -9.37 13.57 6.03
C LEU A 115 -10.66 13.99 6.73
N SER A 116 -11.56 13.05 7.09
CA SER A 116 -12.80 13.36 7.78
C SER A 116 -12.59 14.02 9.15
N PHE A 117 -11.43 13.80 9.79
CA PHE A 117 -11.07 14.45 11.05
C PHE A 117 -10.46 15.85 10.87
N SER A 118 -9.99 16.17 9.67
CA SER A 118 -9.32 17.45 9.38
C SER A 118 -10.29 18.57 9.01
N GLY A 119 -11.57 18.25 8.73
CA GLY A 119 -12.57 19.23 8.28
C GLY A 119 -12.40 19.69 6.82
N THR A 120 -11.57 19.03 6.03
CA THR A 120 -11.39 19.28 4.60
C THR A 120 -12.59 18.79 3.80
N THR A 121 -12.93 19.47 2.71
CA THR A 121 -13.82 18.90 1.69
C THR A 121 -13.03 17.88 0.88
N GLN A 122 -13.60 16.70 0.65
CA GLN A 122 -12.94 15.62 -0.08
C GLN A 122 -13.82 15.10 -1.21
N GLU A 123 -13.21 14.86 -2.34
CA GLU A 123 -13.84 14.29 -3.53
C GLU A 123 -12.96 13.19 -4.12
N TYR A 124 -13.56 12.33 -4.96
CA TYR A 124 -12.84 11.25 -5.63
C TYR A 124 -12.72 11.52 -7.13
N TYR A 125 -11.52 11.32 -7.66
CA TYR A 125 -11.30 11.09 -9.09
C TYR A 125 -11.44 9.60 -9.36
N HIS A 126 -12.36 9.20 -10.24
CA HIS A 126 -12.64 7.79 -10.50
C HIS A 126 -11.73 7.25 -11.61
N LEU A 127 -10.84 6.31 -11.27
CA LEU A 127 -10.13 5.52 -12.26
C LEU A 127 -11.13 4.68 -13.04
N LYS A 128 -10.97 4.65 -14.35
CA LYS A 128 -11.93 4.02 -15.27
C LYS A 128 -11.57 2.56 -15.54
N GLU A 129 -12.55 1.66 -15.39
CA GLU A 129 -12.37 0.23 -15.70
C GLU A 129 -12.02 0.01 -17.18
N GLU A 130 -12.55 0.83 -18.08
CA GLU A 130 -12.30 0.77 -19.52
C GLU A 130 -10.84 1.04 -19.88
N LEU A 131 -10.11 1.72 -18.99
CA LEU A 131 -8.67 1.97 -19.08
C LEU A 131 -7.86 1.01 -18.19
N ASP A 132 -8.46 -0.11 -17.78
CA ASP A 132 -7.87 -1.06 -16.83
C ASP A 132 -7.35 -0.39 -15.55
N PHE A 133 -8.06 0.65 -15.09
CA PHE A 133 -7.70 1.50 -13.96
C PHE A 133 -6.34 2.22 -14.10
N ALA A 134 -5.82 2.36 -15.32
CA ALA A 134 -4.69 3.25 -15.57
C ALA A 134 -5.14 4.72 -15.44
N LEU A 135 -4.24 5.57 -14.96
CA LEU A 135 -4.53 6.99 -14.82
C LEU A 135 -4.49 7.68 -16.20
N ASP A 136 -5.56 8.40 -16.52
CA ASP A 136 -5.56 9.41 -17.58
C ASP A 136 -5.09 10.76 -16.97
N VAL A 137 -3.82 11.09 -17.18
CA VAL A 137 -3.20 12.27 -16.58
C VAL A 137 -3.81 13.57 -17.13
N ASP A 138 -4.18 13.61 -18.41
CA ASP A 138 -4.74 14.81 -19.03
C ASP A 138 -6.18 15.07 -18.51
N ASP A 139 -6.96 14.02 -18.33
CA ASP A 139 -8.30 14.10 -17.71
C ASP A 139 -8.19 14.53 -16.23
N LEU A 140 -7.28 13.92 -15.46
CA LEU A 140 -7.04 14.32 -14.06
C LEU A 140 -6.59 15.80 -13.96
N CYS A 141 -5.66 16.25 -14.81
CA CYS A 141 -5.24 17.63 -14.84
C CYS A 141 -6.40 18.60 -15.16
N THR A 142 -7.31 18.18 -16.02
CA THR A 142 -8.53 18.96 -16.33
C THR A 142 -9.46 19.08 -15.12
N VAL A 143 -9.63 17.98 -14.35
CA VAL A 143 -10.41 17.99 -13.11
C VAL A 143 -9.76 18.88 -12.06
N LEU A 144 -8.45 18.76 -11.86
CA LEU A 144 -7.68 19.60 -10.92
C LEU A 144 -7.76 21.10 -11.27
N ASP A 145 -7.75 21.41 -12.56
CA ASP A 145 -7.84 22.82 -13.03
C ASP A 145 -9.16 23.49 -12.70
N LYS A 146 -10.25 22.72 -12.77
CA LYS A 146 -11.61 23.23 -12.58
C LYS A 146 -12.08 23.20 -11.13
N GLY A 147 -11.56 22.24 -10.32
CA GLY A 147 -12.12 21.93 -9.01
C GLY A 147 -11.56 22.75 -7.85
N GLY A 148 -10.48 23.52 -8.04
CA GLY A 148 -9.89 24.34 -6.97
C GLY A 148 -9.30 23.53 -5.81
N TYR A 149 -8.79 22.33 -6.10
CA TYR A 149 -8.14 21.45 -5.12
C TYR A 149 -6.79 22.02 -4.72
N ASP A 150 -6.45 21.88 -3.43
CA ASP A 150 -5.12 22.25 -2.89
C ASP A 150 -4.32 21.02 -2.41
N PHE A 151 -4.93 19.82 -2.45
CA PHE A 151 -4.30 18.57 -2.06
C PHE A 151 -4.76 17.41 -2.95
N LEU A 152 -3.82 16.56 -3.36
CA LEU A 152 -4.05 15.35 -4.15
C LEU A 152 -3.45 14.16 -3.43
N ILE A 153 -4.21 13.07 -3.27
CA ILE A 153 -3.77 11.82 -2.66
C ILE A 153 -3.74 10.72 -3.71
N LEU A 154 -2.59 10.08 -3.85
CA LEU A 154 -2.32 8.97 -4.75
C LEU A 154 -1.78 7.77 -3.97
N CYS A 155 -2.16 6.56 -4.37
CA CYS A 155 -1.53 5.31 -3.96
C CYS A 155 -0.83 4.71 -5.19
N ASN A 156 0.47 4.42 -5.13
CA ASN A 156 1.24 4.00 -6.30
C ASN A 156 2.30 2.92 -5.96
N PRO A 157 2.12 1.65 -6.35
CA PRO A 157 0.95 1.06 -7.02
C PRO A 157 -0.33 1.14 -6.18
N ASN A 158 -1.48 1.28 -6.87
CA ASN A 158 -2.75 1.52 -6.20
C ASN A 158 -3.36 0.24 -5.58
N ASN A 159 -4.01 0.38 -4.46
CA ASN A 159 -4.81 -0.66 -3.81
C ASN A 159 -6.30 -0.24 -3.85
N PRO A 160 -7.23 -0.97 -4.51
CA PRO A 160 -7.12 -2.41 -4.84
C PRO A 160 -6.73 -2.74 -6.29
N THR A 161 -6.56 -1.76 -7.17
CA THR A 161 -6.45 -1.99 -8.62
C THR A 161 -5.13 -2.61 -9.06
N SER A 162 -4.08 -2.49 -8.24
CA SER A 162 -2.70 -2.87 -8.59
C SER A 162 -2.12 -2.10 -9.77
N SER A 163 -2.83 -1.11 -10.31
CA SER A 163 -2.32 -0.23 -11.37
C SER A 163 -1.22 0.69 -10.85
N ALA A 164 -0.36 1.17 -11.74
CA ALA A 164 0.71 2.10 -11.40
C ALA A 164 0.70 3.33 -12.31
N ILE A 165 1.11 4.45 -11.74
CA ILE A 165 1.46 5.68 -12.45
C ILE A 165 2.96 5.61 -12.71
N LEU A 166 3.36 5.58 -13.98
CA LEU A 166 4.76 5.46 -14.35
C LEU A 166 5.47 6.82 -14.30
N HIS A 167 6.79 6.77 -14.38
CA HIS A 167 7.69 7.91 -14.18
C HIS A 167 7.28 9.14 -15.00
N ASP A 168 7.07 8.99 -16.31
CA ASP A 168 6.76 10.13 -17.20
C ASP A 168 5.41 10.79 -16.87
N ASP A 169 4.39 9.97 -16.58
CA ASP A 169 3.08 10.45 -16.18
C ASP A 169 3.10 11.10 -14.79
N MET A 170 3.88 10.55 -13.87
CA MET A 170 4.10 11.15 -12.55
C MET A 170 4.77 12.52 -12.67
N GLU A 171 5.82 12.67 -13.52
CA GLU A 171 6.49 13.94 -13.73
C GLU A 171 5.57 14.99 -14.35
N ARG A 172 4.76 14.60 -15.35
CA ARG A 172 3.75 15.47 -15.98
C ARG A 172 2.74 15.98 -14.95
N LEU A 173 2.22 15.06 -14.13
CA LEU A 173 1.26 15.39 -13.07
C LEU A 173 1.84 16.32 -12.02
N LEU A 174 3.05 16.05 -11.51
CA LEU A 174 3.72 16.87 -10.51
C LEU A 174 4.05 18.27 -11.06
N THR A 175 4.45 18.36 -12.32
CA THR A 175 4.68 19.64 -13.00
C THR A 175 3.40 20.47 -13.07
N PHE A 176 2.27 19.85 -13.40
CA PHE A 176 0.97 20.50 -13.40
C PHE A 176 0.56 20.95 -11.99
N CYS A 177 0.64 20.04 -11.01
CA CYS A 177 0.30 20.32 -9.62
C CYS A 177 1.13 21.47 -9.03
N THR A 178 2.42 21.57 -9.39
CA THR A 178 3.29 22.69 -8.98
C THR A 178 2.74 24.03 -9.51
N LYS A 179 2.37 24.10 -10.79
CA LYS A 179 1.80 25.31 -11.39
C LYS A 179 0.48 25.75 -10.77
N LYS A 180 -0.29 24.78 -10.25
CA LYS A 180 -1.61 25.01 -9.65
C LYS A 180 -1.57 25.11 -8.12
N ASN A 181 -0.39 25.02 -7.48
CA ASN A 181 -0.20 25.01 -6.03
C ASN A 181 -0.94 23.83 -5.33
N VAL A 182 -1.09 22.70 -6.01
CA VAL A 182 -1.62 21.47 -5.44
C VAL A 182 -0.48 20.69 -4.79
N PHE A 183 -0.63 20.36 -3.51
CA PHE A 183 0.31 19.48 -2.82
C PHE A 183 -0.06 18.02 -3.10
N VAL A 184 0.93 17.15 -3.33
CA VAL A 184 0.71 15.76 -3.69
C VAL A 184 1.29 14.85 -2.61
N MET A 185 0.46 13.94 -2.07
CA MET A 185 0.87 12.80 -1.27
C MET A 185 0.84 11.56 -2.15
N VAL A 186 1.93 10.80 -2.17
CA VAL A 186 2.01 9.50 -2.84
C VAL A 186 2.30 8.42 -1.80
N ASP A 187 1.37 7.49 -1.62
CA ASP A 187 1.58 6.31 -0.79
C ASP A 187 2.18 5.18 -1.64
N GLU A 188 3.43 4.86 -1.37
CA GLU A 188 4.21 3.83 -2.06
C GLU A 188 4.34 2.55 -1.23
N THR A 189 3.35 2.19 -0.43
CA THR A 189 3.36 0.97 0.40
C THR A 189 3.65 -0.32 -0.39
N TYR A 190 3.44 -0.33 -1.70
CA TYR A 190 3.60 -1.51 -2.56
C TYR A 190 4.69 -1.36 -3.64
N VAL A 191 5.43 -0.27 -3.65
CA VAL A 191 6.34 0.07 -4.77
C VAL A 191 7.46 -0.95 -4.97
N GLU A 192 7.98 -1.55 -3.89
CA GLU A 192 9.05 -2.56 -3.95
C GLU A 192 8.64 -3.82 -4.73
N PHE A 193 7.33 -4.08 -4.87
CA PHE A 193 6.79 -5.19 -5.64
C PHE A 193 6.66 -4.91 -7.14
N ALA A 194 6.84 -3.67 -7.59
CA ALA A 194 6.75 -3.31 -9.00
C ALA A 194 7.80 -4.09 -9.84
N PRO A 195 7.50 -4.42 -11.10
CA PRO A 195 8.47 -5.10 -11.98
C PRO A 195 9.77 -4.32 -12.09
N ASP A 196 9.68 -3.02 -12.29
CA ASP A 196 10.76 -2.06 -12.13
C ASP A 196 10.31 -0.99 -11.12
N MET A 197 11.02 -0.92 -9.98
CA MET A 197 10.69 0.06 -8.95
C MET A 197 11.07 1.48 -9.39
N ASP A 198 12.15 1.63 -10.15
CA ASP A 198 12.64 2.93 -10.57
C ASP A 198 11.68 3.60 -11.59
N ASP A 199 10.90 2.80 -12.35
CA ASP A 199 9.86 3.31 -13.26
C ASP A 199 8.57 3.76 -12.54
N VAL A 200 8.38 3.39 -11.28
CA VAL A 200 7.13 3.61 -10.54
C VAL A 200 7.29 4.61 -9.40
N THR A 201 8.48 4.63 -8.76
CA THR A 201 8.69 5.45 -7.56
C THR A 201 8.70 6.96 -7.85
N ALA A 202 7.99 7.72 -7.02
CA ALA A 202 8.04 9.17 -7.00
C ALA A 202 9.15 9.74 -6.10
N VAL A 203 9.89 8.89 -5.37
CA VAL A 203 10.94 9.34 -4.43
C VAL A 203 11.99 10.24 -5.09
N PRO A 204 12.56 9.96 -6.29
CA PRO A 204 13.54 10.82 -6.92
C PRO A 204 13.01 12.24 -7.20
N PHE A 205 11.72 12.36 -7.45
CA PHE A 205 11.08 13.67 -7.72
C PHE A 205 11.04 14.59 -6.50
N THR A 206 11.18 14.07 -5.27
CA THR A 206 11.25 14.90 -4.05
C THR A 206 12.42 15.85 -4.03
N GLN A 207 13.46 15.61 -4.84
CA GLN A 207 14.62 16.52 -5.01
C GLN A 207 14.29 17.74 -5.89
N ARG A 208 13.20 17.68 -6.68
CA ARG A 208 12.83 18.73 -7.64
C ARG A 208 11.49 19.40 -7.29
N PHE A 209 10.56 18.66 -6.70
CA PHE A 209 9.20 19.12 -6.43
C PHE A 209 8.98 19.27 -4.92
N THR A 210 8.89 20.53 -4.47
CA THR A 210 8.64 20.85 -3.04
C THR A 210 7.19 20.68 -2.62
N ASN A 211 6.29 20.45 -3.57
CA ASN A 211 4.87 20.13 -3.34
C ASN A 211 4.60 18.62 -3.31
N LEU A 212 5.62 17.80 -3.09
CA LEU A 212 5.51 16.32 -3.05
C LEU A 212 5.96 15.79 -1.69
N CYS A 213 5.18 14.83 -1.15
CA CYS A 213 5.60 13.96 -0.05
C CYS A 213 5.25 12.51 -0.38
N VAL A 214 6.24 11.62 -0.30
CA VAL A 214 6.09 10.19 -0.54
C VAL A 214 6.11 9.44 0.78
N LEU A 215 5.19 8.49 0.96
CA LEU A 215 5.11 7.63 2.15
C LEU A 215 5.49 6.20 1.79
N ARG A 216 6.26 5.54 2.64
CA ARG A 216 6.63 4.12 2.52
C ARG A 216 6.58 3.43 3.87
N GLY A 217 6.61 2.09 3.89
CA GLY A 217 6.63 1.32 5.12
C GLY A 217 7.05 -0.12 4.95
N VAL A 218 7.37 -0.78 6.07
CA VAL A 218 7.88 -2.17 6.09
C VAL A 218 6.79 -3.23 6.19
N SER A 219 5.52 -2.82 6.27
CA SER A 219 4.40 -3.72 6.60
C SER A 219 4.15 -4.80 5.56
N LYS A 220 4.40 -4.52 4.28
CA LYS A 220 4.03 -5.39 3.16
C LYS A 220 5.23 -6.14 2.60
N PHE A 221 6.16 -5.43 1.98
CA PHE A 221 7.33 -6.05 1.33
C PHE A 221 8.25 -6.77 2.33
N PHE A 222 8.53 -6.14 3.46
CA PHE A 222 9.38 -6.70 4.51
C PHE A 222 8.64 -7.61 5.50
N ALA A 223 7.35 -7.89 5.27
CA ALA A 223 6.51 -8.74 6.12
C ALA A 223 6.54 -8.35 7.62
N ALA A 224 6.61 -7.06 7.92
CA ALA A 224 6.80 -6.56 9.27
C ALA A 224 5.68 -5.61 9.75
N PRO A 225 4.37 -5.96 9.56
CA PRO A 225 3.28 -5.05 9.96
C PRO A 225 3.26 -4.74 11.46
N GLY A 226 3.68 -5.69 12.30
CA GLY A 226 3.74 -5.52 13.76
C GLY A 226 4.86 -4.61 14.25
N MET A 227 5.89 -4.32 13.44
CA MET A 227 6.97 -3.40 13.81
C MET A 227 6.54 -1.94 13.81
N ARG A 228 5.47 -1.62 13.08
CA ARG A 228 4.97 -0.25 12.97
C ARG A 228 6.05 0.75 12.52
N LEU A 229 6.81 0.42 11.49
CA LEU A 229 7.78 1.32 10.87
C LEU A 229 7.28 1.78 9.50
N GLY A 230 7.27 3.09 9.31
CA GLY A 230 7.11 3.79 8.04
C GLY A 230 8.04 4.99 7.96
N TYR A 231 8.10 5.62 6.81
CA TYR A 231 8.85 6.85 6.64
C TYR A 231 8.23 7.72 5.54
N ALA A 232 8.31 9.04 5.77
CA ALA A 232 7.95 10.06 4.80
C ALA A 232 9.20 10.61 4.13
N VAL A 233 9.10 10.98 2.84
CA VAL A 233 10.18 11.55 2.04
C VAL A 233 9.69 12.81 1.37
N THR A 234 10.33 13.93 1.63
CA THR A 234 10.06 15.21 0.95
C THR A 234 11.29 16.13 0.95
N GLY A 235 11.54 16.82 -0.16
CA GLY A 235 12.57 17.87 -0.21
C GLY A 235 12.13 19.20 0.38
N ASN A 236 10.86 19.34 0.75
CA ASN A 236 10.32 20.55 1.38
C ASN A 236 10.67 20.59 2.87
N GLN A 237 11.79 21.24 3.20
CA GLN A 237 12.32 21.29 4.57
C GLN A 237 11.38 22.00 5.55
N ASP A 238 10.64 23.02 5.08
CA ASP A 238 9.66 23.72 5.91
C ASP A 238 8.45 22.84 6.22
N PHE A 239 8.01 22.06 5.25
CA PHE A 239 6.93 21.09 5.46
C PHE A 239 7.37 19.94 6.38
N LEU A 240 8.57 19.41 6.17
CA LEU A 240 9.15 18.37 7.00
C LEU A 240 9.29 18.82 8.46
N ARG A 241 9.73 20.08 8.68
CA ARG A 241 9.80 20.66 10.02
C ARG A 241 8.42 20.72 10.69
N ARG A 242 7.38 21.18 9.97
CA ARG A 242 6.01 21.19 10.52
C ARG A 242 5.50 19.79 10.87
N MET A 243 5.82 18.78 10.07
CA MET A 243 5.51 17.38 10.42
C MET A 243 6.23 16.95 11.71
N LYS A 244 7.54 17.25 11.82
CA LYS A 244 8.33 16.94 13.03
C LYS A 244 7.79 17.61 14.30
N GLU A 245 7.37 18.87 14.21
CA GLU A 245 6.81 19.64 15.33
C GLU A 245 5.49 19.03 15.85
N LYS A 246 4.72 18.39 14.98
CA LYS A 246 3.45 17.72 15.33
C LYS A 246 3.64 16.25 15.73
N GLN A 247 4.75 15.64 15.36
CA GLN A 247 5.04 14.24 15.66
C GLN A 247 5.24 14.04 17.15
N ILE A 248 4.60 13.01 17.72
CA ILE A 248 4.80 12.64 19.12
C ILE A 248 6.26 12.18 19.30
N PRO A 249 7.00 12.76 20.26
CA PRO A 249 8.38 12.35 20.51
C PRO A 249 8.50 10.84 20.76
N TRP A 250 9.48 10.21 20.12
CA TRP A 250 9.70 8.74 20.21
C TRP A 250 8.50 7.89 19.79
N SER A 251 7.69 8.36 18.83
CA SER A 251 6.54 7.60 18.34
C SER A 251 6.95 6.25 17.70
N LEU A 252 8.08 6.22 17.00
CA LEU A 252 8.65 4.98 16.51
C LEU A 252 9.42 4.27 17.63
N ASN A 253 9.05 3.02 17.91
CA ASN A 253 9.63 2.21 18.96
C ASN A 253 11.08 1.74 18.64
N SER A 254 11.85 1.40 19.68
CA SER A 254 13.26 0.99 19.54
C SER A 254 13.45 -0.25 18.69
N ILE A 255 12.54 -1.23 18.78
CA ILE A 255 12.60 -2.45 17.95
C ILE A 255 12.37 -2.11 16.49
N GLY A 256 11.39 -1.28 16.16
CA GLY A 256 11.10 -0.84 14.81
C GLY A 256 12.27 -0.07 14.19
N ALA A 257 12.89 0.83 14.95
CA ALA A 257 14.06 1.57 14.51
C ALA A 257 15.26 0.64 14.23
N PHE A 258 15.61 -0.23 15.18
CA PHE A 258 16.71 -1.19 15.03
C PHE A 258 16.47 -2.19 13.90
N ALA A 259 15.27 -2.76 13.82
CA ALA A 259 14.93 -3.70 12.75
C ALA A 259 14.97 -3.02 11.36
N GLY A 260 14.53 -1.76 11.26
CA GLY A 260 14.60 -0.98 10.03
C GLY A 260 16.03 -0.84 9.51
N GLU A 261 17.00 -0.60 10.39
CA GLU A 261 18.41 -0.52 10.01
C GLU A 261 18.91 -1.81 9.33
N LEU A 262 18.34 -2.95 9.68
CA LEU A 262 18.73 -4.26 9.14
C LEU A 262 17.93 -4.64 7.89
N LEU A 263 16.60 -4.38 7.88
CA LEU A 263 15.70 -4.77 6.80
C LEU A 263 16.11 -4.18 5.45
N PHE A 264 16.43 -2.89 5.41
CA PHE A 264 16.79 -2.19 4.18
C PHE A 264 18.18 -2.52 3.65
N GLN A 265 18.98 -3.28 4.40
CA GLN A 265 20.31 -3.76 4.02
C GLN A 265 20.32 -5.27 3.70
N ASP A 266 19.22 -6.00 3.90
CA ASP A 266 19.13 -7.44 3.59
C ASP A 266 18.83 -7.67 2.10
N ASN A 267 19.84 -7.40 1.25
CA ASN A 267 19.71 -7.56 -0.20
C ASN A 267 19.30 -8.99 -0.59
N GLY A 268 19.78 -10.00 0.13
CA GLY A 268 19.41 -11.38 -0.15
C GLY A 268 17.92 -11.67 0.10
N TYR A 269 17.33 -11.05 1.11
CA TYR A 269 15.87 -11.13 1.34
C TYR A 269 15.09 -10.35 0.28
N ILE A 270 15.55 -9.14 -0.07
CA ILE A 270 14.95 -8.29 -1.09
C ILE A 270 14.88 -9.04 -2.44
N ASP A 271 16.01 -9.62 -2.87
CA ASP A 271 16.11 -10.34 -4.14
C ASP A 271 15.19 -11.58 -4.16
N ARG A 272 15.22 -12.41 -3.11
CA ARG A 272 14.32 -13.58 -3.00
C ARG A 272 12.86 -13.20 -3.01
N THR A 273 12.50 -12.12 -2.32
CA THR A 273 11.11 -11.61 -2.31
C THR A 273 10.69 -11.20 -3.71
N ARG A 274 11.50 -10.40 -4.40
CA ARG A 274 11.19 -9.94 -5.77
C ARG A 274 11.05 -11.11 -6.73
N GLN A 275 12.01 -12.06 -6.69
CA GLN A 275 11.98 -13.25 -7.55
C GLN A 275 10.69 -14.06 -7.33
N LEU A 276 10.34 -14.36 -6.08
CA LEU A 276 9.10 -15.10 -5.76
C LEU A 276 7.86 -14.37 -6.27
N ILE A 277 7.72 -13.10 -5.88
CA ILE A 277 6.50 -12.35 -6.19
C ILE A 277 6.34 -12.12 -7.69
N LEU A 278 7.41 -11.77 -8.41
CA LEU A 278 7.34 -11.52 -9.86
C LEU A 278 7.01 -12.80 -10.64
N SER A 279 7.64 -13.94 -10.29
CA SER A 279 7.38 -15.21 -10.97
C SER A 279 5.97 -15.73 -10.70
N GLU A 280 5.53 -15.75 -9.44
CA GLU A 280 4.22 -16.26 -9.06
C GLU A 280 3.10 -15.33 -9.51
N ARG A 281 3.29 -14.00 -9.45
CA ARG A 281 2.33 -13.04 -9.98
C ARG A 281 2.10 -13.25 -11.48
N ARG A 282 3.17 -13.46 -12.25
CA ARG A 282 3.06 -13.76 -13.67
C ARG A 282 2.31 -15.07 -13.90
N ARG A 283 2.68 -16.14 -13.18
CA ARG A 283 2.00 -17.44 -13.29
C ARG A 283 0.51 -17.35 -12.98
N MET A 284 0.15 -16.69 -11.88
CA MET A 284 -1.26 -16.53 -11.49
C MET A 284 -2.04 -15.64 -12.47
N PHE A 285 -1.44 -14.56 -12.95
CA PHE A 285 -2.02 -13.68 -13.95
C PHE A 285 -2.30 -14.44 -15.26
N ASP A 286 -1.32 -15.17 -15.78
CA ASP A 286 -1.44 -15.92 -17.03
C ASP A 286 -2.52 -17.04 -16.92
N ALA A 287 -2.54 -17.78 -15.81
CA ALA A 287 -3.53 -18.84 -15.58
C ALA A 287 -4.96 -18.30 -15.46
N LEU A 288 -5.16 -17.26 -14.64
CA LEU A 288 -6.49 -16.69 -14.41
C LEU A 288 -7.03 -15.95 -15.64
N SER A 289 -6.17 -15.38 -16.47
CA SER A 289 -6.56 -14.72 -17.72
C SER A 289 -7.11 -15.69 -18.77
N GLN A 290 -6.93 -17.00 -18.60
CA GLN A 290 -7.54 -18.03 -19.46
C GLN A 290 -8.97 -18.40 -19.01
N LEU A 291 -9.39 -17.98 -17.82
CA LEU A 291 -10.69 -18.30 -17.27
C LEU A 291 -11.74 -17.29 -17.74
N ALA A 292 -12.74 -17.74 -18.50
CA ALA A 292 -13.82 -16.88 -18.98
C ALA A 292 -14.69 -16.28 -17.86
N SER A 293 -14.61 -16.82 -16.64
CA SER A 293 -15.35 -16.33 -15.47
C SER A 293 -14.80 -15.04 -14.87
N TYR A 294 -13.60 -14.61 -15.28
CA TYR A 294 -12.93 -13.45 -14.68
C TYR A 294 -12.29 -12.54 -15.74
N LYS A 295 -12.30 -11.22 -15.48
CA LYS A 295 -11.36 -10.26 -16.09
C LYS A 295 -10.26 -9.98 -15.06
N VAL A 296 -9.01 -10.19 -15.45
CA VAL A 296 -7.83 -9.94 -14.60
C VAL A 296 -7.16 -8.65 -15.06
N PHE A 297 -6.84 -7.76 -14.12
CA PHE A 297 -6.17 -6.49 -14.41
C PHE A 297 -4.67 -6.60 -14.24
N GLN A 298 -3.89 -5.89 -15.09
CA GLN A 298 -2.42 -5.92 -15.07
C GLN A 298 -1.86 -5.47 -13.73
N PRO A 299 -1.14 -6.33 -12.98
CA PRO A 299 -0.70 -6.01 -11.63
C PRO A 299 0.71 -5.43 -11.57
N TYR A 300 0.88 -4.38 -10.77
CA TYR A 300 2.17 -3.81 -10.38
C TYR A 300 2.54 -4.10 -8.92
N ALA A 301 1.55 -4.34 -8.04
CA ALA A 301 1.77 -4.71 -6.63
C ALA A 301 1.91 -6.23 -6.45
N ASN A 302 1.92 -6.72 -5.19
CA ASN A 302 1.92 -8.15 -4.86
C ASN A 302 0.53 -8.77 -4.81
N PHE A 303 -0.46 -8.22 -5.49
CA PHE A 303 -1.82 -8.73 -5.53
C PHE A 303 -2.46 -8.52 -6.90
N LEU A 304 -3.49 -9.32 -7.18
CA LEU A 304 -4.31 -9.21 -8.37
C LEU A 304 -5.71 -8.74 -7.99
N LEU A 305 -6.28 -7.87 -8.84
CA LEU A 305 -7.69 -7.53 -8.86
C LEU A 305 -8.36 -8.33 -9.98
N LEU A 306 -9.49 -8.97 -9.65
CA LEU A 306 -10.31 -9.71 -10.61
C LEU A 306 -11.74 -9.17 -10.58
N LYS A 307 -12.32 -8.93 -11.76
CA LYS A 307 -13.76 -8.75 -11.92
C LYS A 307 -14.40 -10.09 -12.21
N ILE A 308 -15.50 -10.40 -11.52
CA ILE A 308 -16.29 -11.60 -11.75
C ILE A 308 -17.22 -11.32 -12.94
N LEU A 309 -17.13 -12.16 -13.99
CA LEU A 309 -17.95 -12.05 -15.18
C LEU A 309 -19.09 -13.07 -15.23
N LYS A 310 -19.04 -14.07 -14.34
CA LYS A 310 -20.03 -15.14 -14.25
C LYS A 310 -21.36 -14.59 -13.72
N GLU A 311 -22.42 -14.67 -14.55
CA GLU A 311 -23.74 -14.19 -14.19
C GLU A 311 -24.28 -14.86 -12.91
N GLY A 312 -24.88 -14.07 -12.03
CA GLY A 312 -25.47 -14.53 -10.77
C GLY A 312 -24.46 -14.85 -9.65
N LYS A 313 -23.15 -14.61 -9.88
CA LYS A 313 -22.11 -14.75 -8.86
C LYS A 313 -21.67 -13.38 -8.33
N THR A 314 -21.63 -13.24 -7.01
CA THR A 314 -21.15 -12.02 -6.34
C THR A 314 -19.73 -12.21 -5.81
N ALA A 315 -19.05 -11.09 -5.51
CA ALA A 315 -17.74 -11.11 -4.84
C ALA A 315 -17.81 -11.82 -3.49
N PHE A 316 -18.92 -11.68 -2.77
CA PHE A 316 -19.15 -12.37 -1.51
C PHE A 316 -19.30 -13.89 -1.70
N ASP A 317 -19.97 -14.38 -2.76
CA ASP A 317 -20.10 -15.82 -3.03
C ASP A 317 -18.73 -16.47 -3.29
N VAL A 318 -17.85 -15.76 -4.02
CA VAL A 318 -16.49 -16.22 -4.26
C VAL A 318 -15.67 -16.18 -2.97
N PHE A 319 -15.74 -15.08 -2.20
CA PHE A 319 -15.11 -14.97 -0.88
C PHE A 319 -15.57 -16.12 0.05
N GLU A 320 -16.89 -16.37 0.12
CA GLU A 320 -17.44 -17.41 0.99
C GLU A 320 -16.97 -18.82 0.58
N THR A 321 -16.88 -19.08 -0.72
CA THR A 321 -16.33 -20.34 -1.22
C THR A 321 -14.86 -20.49 -0.86
N CYS A 322 -14.06 -19.45 -1.05
CA CYS A 322 -12.64 -19.47 -0.71
C CYS A 322 -12.42 -19.67 0.79
N ILE A 323 -13.12 -18.93 1.66
CA ILE A 323 -12.91 -19.05 3.11
C ILE A 323 -13.33 -20.42 3.66
N LYS A 324 -14.38 -21.07 3.12
CA LYS A 324 -14.76 -22.45 3.45
C LYS A 324 -13.70 -23.48 3.06
N ASN A 325 -12.77 -23.12 2.14
CA ASN A 325 -11.59 -23.90 1.79
C ASN A 325 -10.32 -23.43 2.52
N GLY A 326 -10.44 -22.60 3.57
CA GLY A 326 -9.31 -22.09 4.33
C GLY A 326 -8.52 -20.98 3.62
N LEU A 327 -9.08 -20.34 2.59
CA LEU A 327 -8.42 -19.32 1.77
C LEU A 327 -9.12 -17.97 1.95
N MET A 328 -8.54 -17.08 2.74
CA MET A 328 -9.12 -15.76 3.01
C MET A 328 -8.69 -14.76 1.94
N ILE A 329 -9.54 -14.51 0.95
CA ILE A 329 -9.36 -13.44 -0.06
C ILE A 329 -10.05 -12.14 0.40
N ARG A 330 -10.03 -11.10 -0.43
CA ARG A 330 -10.74 -9.84 -0.18
C ARG A 330 -11.93 -9.68 -1.13
N ASP A 331 -13.13 -9.61 -0.58
CA ASP A 331 -14.32 -9.05 -1.23
C ASP A 331 -14.14 -7.52 -1.32
N CYS A 332 -14.16 -6.98 -2.55
CA CYS A 332 -13.89 -5.57 -2.80
C CYS A 332 -15.17 -4.69 -2.85
N SER A 333 -16.35 -5.22 -2.54
CA SER A 333 -17.62 -4.48 -2.59
C SER A 333 -17.68 -3.25 -1.68
N SER A 334 -16.77 -3.13 -0.70
CA SER A 334 -16.68 -1.97 0.19
C SER A 334 -15.75 -0.86 -0.31
N PHE A 335 -15.05 -1.04 -1.45
CA PHE A 335 -14.21 0.03 -1.99
C PHE A 335 -15.08 1.06 -2.72
N GLN A 336 -14.98 2.32 -2.30
CA GLN A 336 -15.59 3.44 -3.03
C GLN A 336 -15.00 3.54 -4.44
N CYS A 337 -15.81 3.95 -5.41
CA CYS A 337 -15.42 4.10 -6.82
C CYS A 337 -15.04 2.78 -7.52
N LEU A 338 -15.52 1.65 -7.01
CA LEU A 338 -15.33 0.34 -7.62
C LEU A 338 -16.70 -0.32 -7.79
N ASP A 339 -17.36 -0.04 -8.92
CA ASP A 339 -18.70 -0.52 -9.21
C ASP A 339 -18.66 -1.89 -9.89
N GLY A 340 -19.23 -2.89 -9.24
CA GLY A 340 -19.29 -4.26 -9.74
C GLY A 340 -18.79 -5.31 -8.76
N GLU A 341 -18.69 -6.53 -9.24
CA GLU A 341 -18.29 -7.69 -8.44
C GLU A 341 -16.80 -7.95 -8.58
N PHE A 342 -16.00 -7.44 -7.63
CA PHE A 342 -14.55 -7.55 -7.65
C PHE A 342 -14.02 -8.29 -6.43
N ILE A 343 -13.00 -9.12 -6.65
CA ILE A 343 -12.20 -9.74 -5.59
C ILE A 343 -10.73 -9.35 -5.75
N ARG A 344 -10.00 -9.31 -4.63
CA ARG A 344 -8.55 -9.10 -4.62
C ARG A 344 -7.89 -10.14 -3.73
N PHE A 345 -6.75 -10.65 -4.15
CA PHE A 345 -5.90 -11.53 -3.34
C PHE A 345 -4.43 -11.26 -3.61
N CYS A 346 -3.59 -11.42 -2.60
CA CYS A 346 -2.15 -11.26 -2.77
C CYS A 346 -1.48 -12.56 -3.24
N ILE A 347 -0.28 -12.41 -3.77
CA ILE A 347 0.58 -13.53 -4.11
C ILE A 347 1.17 -14.12 -2.83
N MET A 348 1.01 -15.44 -2.68
CA MET A 348 1.51 -16.25 -1.58
C MET A 348 2.59 -17.22 -2.08
N LEU A 349 2.92 -18.25 -1.30
CA LEU A 349 3.81 -19.32 -1.73
C LEU A 349 3.17 -20.13 -2.89
N PRO A 350 3.97 -20.77 -3.76
CA PRO A 350 3.45 -21.48 -4.95
C PRO A 350 2.36 -22.50 -4.64
N GLU A 351 2.48 -23.22 -3.52
CA GLU A 351 1.52 -24.23 -3.07
C GLU A 351 0.18 -23.60 -2.70
N ASP A 352 0.19 -22.49 -1.96
CA ASP A 352 -1.02 -21.77 -1.58
C ASP A 352 -1.69 -21.13 -2.80
N ASN A 353 -0.90 -20.53 -3.69
CA ASN A 353 -1.40 -19.95 -4.93
C ASN A 353 -2.08 -21.01 -5.81
N SER A 354 -1.52 -22.22 -5.89
CA SER A 354 -2.12 -23.34 -6.64
C SER A 354 -3.45 -23.79 -6.01
N ARG A 355 -3.53 -23.86 -4.69
CA ARG A 355 -4.80 -24.16 -3.98
C ARG A 355 -5.87 -23.12 -4.28
N LEU A 356 -5.50 -21.84 -4.29
CA LEU A 356 -6.45 -20.76 -4.61
C LEU A 356 -6.90 -20.86 -6.08
N LEU A 357 -5.99 -21.11 -7.00
CA LEU A 357 -6.30 -21.26 -8.42
C LEU A 357 -7.29 -22.40 -8.65
N GLU A 358 -7.08 -23.60 -8.04
CA GLU A 358 -8.00 -24.74 -8.12
C GLU A 358 -9.41 -24.43 -7.62
N VAL A 359 -9.55 -23.57 -6.61
CA VAL A 359 -10.88 -23.14 -6.10
C VAL A 359 -11.53 -22.18 -7.08
N LEU A 360 -10.78 -21.22 -7.64
CA LEU A 360 -11.30 -20.22 -8.58
C LEU A 360 -11.68 -20.85 -9.94
N GLU A 361 -10.97 -21.88 -10.40
CA GLU A 361 -11.28 -22.62 -11.64
C GLU A 361 -12.62 -23.36 -11.58
N LYS A 362 -13.06 -23.77 -10.39
CA LYS A 362 -14.32 -24.52 -10.17
C LYS A 362 -15.53 -23.59 -10.02
N LEU A 363 -15.32 -22.30 -9.84
CA LEU A 363 -16.36 -21.29 -9.65
C LEU A 363 -16.88 -20.72 -10.97
#